data_7c95655555d2a55b66296c7b5d498c5b
#
_entry.id   7c95655555d2a55b66296c7b5d498c5b
#
_cell.length_a   1.000
_cell.length_b   1.000
_cell.length_c   1.000
_cell.angle_alpha   90.00
_cell.angle_beta   90.00
_cell.angle_gamma   90.00
#
_symmetry.space_group_name_H-M   'P 1'
#
loop_
_entity.id
_entity.type
_entity.pdbx_description
1 polymer ?
#
loop_
_entity_poly.entity_id
_entity_poly.type
_entity_poly.pdbx_seq_one_letter_code
_entity_poly.pdbx_strand_id
1 'polypeptide(L)'
;GNRTFIHEISKDDRRYVSYTEFDHTQDREKLICSTGTGSEHEGLDHDNDHDSKGHQKSFNDIYSMSRLTRFSNESALSTYRIAVAANGQYTSYHGGTVQAGLAAINNLLTGLNFITETDLGVRVELVANNDLVVYTDANTDPFDDSLSGANSALQQDLDSVIGSENYDVGHLFSGVGGGGNAGAIGSVCNSATKGSAWSASSQPRGSRYVNLVAHELGHQLGANHT
;
A
#
# COMPACT_ATOMS: atom_id res chain seq x y z
N GLY A 1 -25.47 1.91 9.26
CA GLY A 1 -24.89 3.26 9.35
C GLY A 1 -23.39 3.13 9.35
N ASN A 2 -22.69 3.96 8.58
CA ASN A 2 -21.23 3.96 8.49
C ASN A 2 -20.65 4.30 9.86
N ARG A 3 -19.72 3.50 10.34
CA ARG A 3 -18.94 3.81 11.53
C ARG A 3 -17.71 4.59 11.12
N THR A 4 -17.48 5.71 11.76
CA THR A 4 -16.25 6.48 11.62
C THR A 4 -15.35 6.20 12.81
N PHE A 5 -14.13 5.78 12.55
CA PHE A 5 -13.11 5.58 13.56
C PHE A 5 -12.16 6.78 13.53
N ILE A 6 -11.78 7.26 14.70
CA ILE A 6 -10.81 8.35 14.85
C ILE A 6 -9.69 7.82 15.74
N HIS A 7 -8.49 7.78 15.20
CA HIS A 7 -7.29 7.39 15.95
C HIS A 7 -6.36 8.57 16.14
N GLU A 8 -5.91 8.76 17.38
CA GLU A 8 -4.87 9.73 17.70
C GLU A 8 -3.51 9.13 17.31
N ILE A 9 -2.81 9.77 16.38
CA ILE A 9 -1.49 9.35 15.89
C ILE A 9 -0.38 9.90 16.78
N SER A 10 -0.54 11.13 17.30
CA SER A 10 0.43 11.77 18.18
C SER A 10 -0.27 12.67 19.18
N LYS A 11 0.02 12.46 20.46
CA LYS A 11 -0.47 13.32 21.54
C LYS A 11 0.15 14.71 21.49
N ASP A 12 1.41 14.79 21.10
CA ASP A 12 2.18 16.02 21.15
C ASP A 12 1.78 16.97 20.01
N ASP A 13 1.45 16.42 18.82
CA ASP A 13 1.08 17.21 17.63
C ASP A 13 -0.42 17.28 17.39
N ARG A 14 -1.24 16.63 18.22
CA ARG A 14 -2.70 16.52 18.05
C ARG A 14 -3.12 16.02 16.65
N ARG A 15 -2.37 15.08 16.11
CA ARG A 15 -2.69 14.47 14.82
C ARG A 15 -3.62 13.29 14.99
N TYR A 16 -4.67 13.26 14.17
CA TYR A 16 -5.67 12.20 14.18
C TYR A 16 -5.83 11.65 12.75
N VAL A 17 -6.05 10.34 12.64
CA VAL A 17 -6.56 9.72 11.42
C VAL A 17 -8.01 9.36 11.64
N SER A 18 -8.87 9.75 10.72
CA SER A 18 -10.24 9.26 10.69
C SER A 18 -10.44 8.39 9.45
N TYR A 19 -11.06 7.23 9.62
CA TYR A 19 -11.49 6.40 8.52
C TYR A 19 -12.89 5.88 8.78
N THR A 20 -13.60 5.64 7.70
CA THR A 20 -14.98 5.15 7.75
C THR A 20 -15.00 3.70 7.31
N GLU A 21 -15.55 2.82 8.13
CA GLU A 21 -15.85 1.46 7.73
C GLU A 21 -17.05 1.50 6.76
N PHE A 22 -16.81 1.08 5.53
CA PHE A 22 -17.90 0.83 4.59
C PHE A 22 -18.46 -0.57 4.84
N ASP A 23 -19.78 -0.66 4.91
CA ASP A 23 -20.47 -1.93 4.91
C ASP A 23 -20.26 -2.61 3.54
N HIS A 24 -19.36 -3.58 3.50
CA HIS A 24 -18.91 -4.27 2.30
C HIS A 24 -19.85 -5.42 1.90
N THR A 25 -21.14 -5.25 1.99
CA THR A 25 -22.07 -6.35 1.71
C THR A 25 -22.30 -6.62 0.22
N GLN A 26 -21.76 -5.81 -0.71
CA GLN A 26 -22.16 -5.97 -2.12
C GLN A 26 -21.05 -6.16 -3.16
N ASP A 27 -19.79 -5.80 -2.94
CA ASP A 27 -18.74 -6.00 -3.96
C ASP A 27 -17.40 -6.43 -3.31
N ARG A 28 -17.26 -7.73 -3.13
CA ARG A 28 -15.99 -8.33 -2.71
C ARG A 28 -15.11 -8.60 -3.93
N GLU A 29 -14.42 -7.60 -4.38
CA GLU A 29 -13.33 -7.79 -5.33
C GLU A 29 -12.24 -8.66 -4.68
N LYS A 30 -11.89 -9.77 -5.31
CA LYS A 30 -10.81 -10.63 -4.84
C LYS A 30 -9.48 -9.96 -5.15
N LEU A 31 -8.74 -9.57 -4.14
CA LEU A 31 -7.38 -9.06 -4.30
C LEU A 31 -6.42 -10.25 -4.39
N ILE A 32 -5.61 -10.29 -5.44
CA ILE A 32 -4.67 -11.38 -5.70
C ILE A 32 -3.26 -10.82 -5.66
N CYS A 33 -2.39 -11.41 -4.83
CA CYS A 33 -0.96 -11.15 -4.89
C CYS A 33 -0.34 -12.07 -5.94
N SER A 34 0.44 -11.51 -6.86
CA SER A 34 1.16 -12.24 -7.91
C SER A 34 2.68 -12.25 -7.71
N THR A 35 3.14 -11.88 -6.51
CA THR A 35 4.57 -11.91 -6.16
C THR A 35 4.99 -13.32 -5.76
N GLY A 36 6.07 -13.81 -6.34
CA GLY A 36 6.67 -15.12 -6.03
C GLY A 36 6.66 -16.10 -7.18
N THR A 37 7.58 -17.05 -7.15
CA THR A 37 7.72 -18.09 -8.16
C THR A 37 6.86 -19.29 -7.80
N GLY A 38 5.75 -19.45 -8.48
CA GLY A 38 5.10 -20.74 -8.70
C GLY A 38 4.14 -21.25 -7.65
N SER A 39 3.05 -21.71 -8.18
CA SER A 39 2.00 -22.57 -7.65
C SER A 39 1.10 -22.00 -6.53
N GLU A 40 -0.12 -21.78 -6.94
CA GLU A 40 -1.32 -21.62 -6.17
C GLU A 40 -1.46 -20.29 -5.41
N HIS A 41 -2.05 -19.35 -6.14
CA HIS A 41 -2.50 -18.08 -5.59
C HIS A 41 -3.68 -18.33 -4.65
N GLU A 42 -3.40 -18.41 -3.38
CA GLU A 42 -4.45 -18.19 -2.40
C GLU A 42 -4.76 -16.71 -2.38
N GLY A 43 -5.92 -16.35 -2.91
CA GLY A 43 -6.46 -15.01 -2.76
C GLY A 43 -6.56 -14.68 -1.27
N LEU A 44 -6.40 -13.41 -0.94
CA LEU A 44 -6.71 -12.91 0.41
C LEU A 44 -8.22 -13.07 0.68
N ASP A 45 -8.68 -14.31 0.76
CA ASP A 45 -10.02 -14.64 1.21
C ASP A 45 -10.03 -14.58 2.74
N HIS A 46 -10.35 -13.42 3.28
CA HIS A 46 -10.91 -13.33 4.61
C HIS A 46 -12.39 -13.70 4.54
N ASP A 47 -12.69 -14.91 4.13
CA ASP A 47 -14.03 -15.45 4.17
C ASP A 47 -14.12 -16.63 5.12
N ASN A 48 -14.84 -16.35 6.20
CA ASN A 48 -15.79 -17.23 6.85
C ASN A 48 -15.52 -18.74 6.68
N ASP A 49 -14.62 -19.26 7.47
CA ASP A 49 -14.86 -20.58 7.96
C ASP A 49 -15.66 -20.47 9.27
N HIS A 50 -16.97 -20.65 9.13
CA HIS A 50 -17.84 -20.97 10.22
C HIS A 50 -17.52 -22.40 10.63
N ASP A 51 -16.48 -22.55 11.43
CA ASP A 51 -16.47 -23.66 12.38
C ASP A 51 -16.03 -23.20 13.76
N SER A 52 -16.88 -23.55 14.64
CA SER A 52 -17.04 -23.29 16.04
C SER A 52 -15.77 -23.56 16.86
N LYS A 53 -15.43 -22.57 17.71
CA LYS A 53 -14.54 -22.63 18.87
C LYS A 53 -13.07 -22.19 18.65
N GLY A 54 -12.87 -21.01 18.16
CA GLY A 54 -11.61 -20.29 18.30
C GLY A 54 -11.93 -18.83 18.65
N HIS A 55 -11.41 -18.33 19.73
CA HIS A 55 -11.62 -16.97 20.18
C HIS A 55 -11.29 -15.99 19.04
N GLN A 56 -12.33 -15.38 18.49
CA GLN A 56 -12.21 -14.23 17.60
C GLN A 56 -11.55 -13.14 18.44
N LYS A 57 -10.23 -12.97 18.29
CA LYS A 57 -9.52 -11.87 18.92
C LYS A 57 -10.07 -10.58 18.32
N SER A 58 -10.70 -9.77 19.14
CA SER A 58 -11.21 -8.49 18.70
C SER A 58 -10.03 -7.61 18.27
N PHE A 59 -10.29 -6.65 17.40
CA PHE A 59 -9.29 -5.64 17.01
C PHE A 59 -8.64 -4.97 18.24
N ASN A 60 -9.39 -4.86 19.34
CA ASN A 60 -8.90 -4.37 20.63
C ASN A 60 -7.91 -5.33 21.31
N ASP A 61 -8.02 -6.65 21.09
CA ASP A 61 -7.10 -7.62 21.66
C ASP A 61 -5.74 -7.60 20.91
N ILE A 62 -5.78 -7.40 19.59
CA ILE A 62 -4.56 -7.21 18.79
C ILE A 62 -3.87 -5.90 19.19
N TYR A 63 -4.66 -4.84 19.40
CA TYR A 63 -4.15 -3.54 19.82
C TYR A 63 -3.57 -3.56 21.24
N SER A 64 -4.14 -4.35 22.16
CA SER A 64 -3.61 -4.50 23.51
C SER A 64 -2.35 -5.35 23.55
N MET A 65 -2.20 -6.33 22.66
CA MET A 65 -0.96 -7.13 22.54
C MET A 65 0.20 -6.31 21.99
N SER A 66 -0.03 -5.42 21.03
CA SER A 66 1.02 -4.55 20.50
C SER A 66 1.56 -3.56 21.55
N ARG A 67 0.80 -3.27 22.60
CA ARG A 67 1.24 -2.47 23.74
C ARG A 67 2.17 -3.20 24.71
N LEU A 68 2.11 -4.54 24.74
CA LEU A 68 2.88 -5.36 25.69
C LEU A 68 4.28 -5.72 25.18
N THR A 69 4.55 -5.54 23.90
CA THR A 69 5.87 -5.82 23.28
C THR A 69 6.60 -4.56 22.84
N ARG A 70 6.42 -3.44 23.53
CA ARG A 70 7.43 -2.38 23.44
C ARG A 70 8.70 -2.91 24.09
N PHE A 71 9.50 -3.56 23.28
CA PHE A 71 10.89 -3.77 23.62
C PHE A 71 11.51 -2.39 23.85
N SER A 72 11.95 -2.15 25.06
CA SER A 72 12.74 -1.00 25.48
C SER A 72 14.17 -1.11 24.93
N ASN A 73 14.28 -1.23 23.62
CA ASN A 73 15.45 -0.86 22.86
C ASN A 73 14.97 0.25 21.93
N GLU A 74 15.64 1.37 21.90
CA GLU A 74 15.52 2.40 20.88
C GLU A 74 15.90 1.79 19.54
N SER A 75 15.01 0.97 18.97
CA SER A 75 15.12 0.53 17.60
C SER A 75 14.94 1.78 16.75
N ALA A 76 16.03 2.27 16.22
CA ALA A 76 15.99 3.41 15.31
C ALA A 76 15.00 3.09 14.19
N LEU A 77 14.01 3.95 13.99
CA LEU A 77 13.05 3.84 12.91
C LEU A 77 13.81 3.96 11.58
N SER A 78 13.73 2.94 10.74
CA SER A 78 14.33 2.98 9.41
C SER A 78 13.41 3.74 8.45
N THR A 79 13.92 4.83 7.87
CA THR A 79 13.13 5.64 6.92
C THR A 79 13.63 5.42 5.51
N TYR A 80 12.67 5.13 4.58
CA TYR A 80 12.92 4.98 3.15
C TYR A 80 12.13 6.01 2.35
N ARG A 81 12.75 6.55 1.29
CA ARG A 81 12.10 7.45 0.33
C ARG A 81 11.27 6.62 -0.63
N ILE A 82 9.96 6.87 -0.66
CA ILE A 82 9.04 6.18 -1.58
C ILE A 82 8.65 7.10 -2.74
N ALA A 83 8.76 6.59 -3.97
CA ALA A 83 8.16 7.19 -5.16
C ALA A 83 6.87 6.42 -5.51
N VAL A 84 5.74 7.13 -5.57
CA VAL A 84 4.44 6.51 -5.83
C VAL A 84 3.89 7.04 -7.16
N ALA A 85 3.93 6.21 -8.20
CA ALA A 85 3.18 6.50 -9.42
C ALA A 85 1.69 6.22 -9.22
N ALA A 86 0.85 7.01 -9.89
CA ALA A 86 -0.59 6.79 -9.92
C ALA A 86 -1.07 6.84 -11.36
N ASN A 87 -1.77 5.79 -11.84
CA ASN A 87 -2.33 5.78 -13.17
C ASN A 87 -3.55 6.72 -13.28
N GLY A 88 -3.99 7.01 -14.49
CA GLY A 88 -5.10 7.92 -14.74
C GLY A 88 -6.40 7.47 -14.10
N GLN A 89 -6.64 6.16 -14.00
CA GLN A 89 -7.83 5.60 -13.34
C GLN A 89 -7.82 5.82 -11.83
N TYR A 90 -6.66 5.65 -11.16
CA TYR A 90 -6.50 5.97 -9.75
C TYR A 90 -6.78 7.45 -9.49
N THR A 91 -6.14 8.32 -10.27
CA THR A 91 -6.29 9.77 -10.14
C THR A 91 -7.72 10.20 -10.43
N SER A 92 -8.36 9.63 -11.47
CA SER A 92 -9.77 9.87 -11.80
C SER A 92 -10.71 9.50 -10.66
N TYR A 93 -10.48 8.33 -10.03
CA TYR A 93 -11.25 7.89 -8.88
C TYR A 93 -11.19 8.87 -7.70
N HIS A 94 -10.06 9.54 -7.53
CA HIS A 94 -9.80 10.48 -6.43
C HIS A 94 -10.08 11.96 -6.78
N GLY A 95 -10.70 12.24 -7.93
CA GLY A 95 -11.11 13.60 -8.30
C GLY A 95 -10.44 14.17 -9.56
N GLY A 96 -9.62 13.38 -10.26
CA GLY A 96 -9.14 13.69 -11.62
C GLY A 96 -8.05 14.75 -11.72
N THR A 97 -7.46 15.19 -10.61
CA THR A 97 -6.38 16.17 -10.60
C THR A 97 -5.14 15.63 -9.90
N VAL A 98 -3.96 16.11 -10.28
CA VAL A 98 -2.69 15.77 -9.62
C VAL A 98 -2.77 16.02 -8.11
N GLN A 99 -3.34 17.16 -7.70
CA GLN A 99 -3.48 17.51 -6.29
C GLN A 99 -4.37 16.53 -5.53
N ALA A 100 -5.49 16.11 -6.14
CA ALA A 100 -6.38 15.12 -5.53
C ALA A 100 -5.74 13.74 -5.45
N GLY A 101 -5.01 13.31 -6.49
CA GLY A 101 -4.21 12.08 -6.48
C GLY A 101 -3.14 12.09 -5.40
N LEU A 102 -2.36 13.18 -5.28
CA LEU A 102 -1.37 13.35 -4.21
C LEU A 102 -1.98 13.33 -2.81
N ALA A 103 -3.13 13.98 -2.62
CA ALA A 103 -3.83 13.94 -1.33
C ALA A 103 -4.25 12.51 -0.95
N ALA A 104 -4.74 11.74 -1.93
CA ALA A 104 -5.10 10.33 -1.73
C ALA A 104 -3.87 9.47 -1.41
N ILE A 105 -2.75 9.66 -2.13
CA ILE A 105 -1.48 8.98 -1.85
C ILE A 105 -1.03 9.28 -0.41
N ASN A 106 -0.97 10.54 0.01
CA ASN A 106 -0.55 10.92 1.35
C ASN A 106 -1.45 10.32 2.45
N ASN A 107 -2.78 10.29 2.23
CA ASN A 107 -3.70 9.63 3.15
C ASN A 107 -3.42 8.13 3.27
N LEU A 108 -3.14 7.47 2.15
CA LEU A 108 -2.80 6.05 2.13
C LEU A 108 -1.47 5.79 2.85
N LEU A 109 -0.43 6.57 2.55
CA LEU A 109 0.88 6.45 3.21
C LEU A 109 0.79 6.71 4.73
N THR A 110 -0.13 7.54 5.18
CA THR A 110 -0.39 7.72 6.61
C THR A 110 -0.87 6.42 7.26
N GLY A 111 -1.84 5.74 6.62
CA GLY A 111 -2.31 4.43 7.08
C GLY A 111 -1.25 3.33 6.96
N LEU A 112 -0.48 3.33 5.88
CA LEU A 112 0.62 2.41 5.65
C LEU A 112 1.70 2.55 6.73
N ASN A 113 2.15 3.76 7.01
CA ASN A 113 3.15 4.05 8.04
C ASN A 113 2.67 3.62 9.44
N PHE A 114 1.38 3.73 9.74
CA PHE A 114 0.86 3.22 11.00
C PHE A 114 1.12 1.72 11.16
N ILE A 115 0.96 0.93 10.09
CA ILE A 115 1.23 -0.50 10.08
C ILE A 115 2.74 -0.75 10.14
N THR A 116 3.51 -0.16 9.23
CA THR A 116 4.93 -0.49 9.06
C THR A 116 5.80 0.02 10.20
N GLU A 117 5.48 1.16 10.80
CA GLU A 117 6.18 1.66 11.99
C GLU A 117 5.92 0.75 13.21
N THR A 118 4.67 0.27 13.35
CA THR A 118 4.28 -0.57 14.49
C THR A 118 4.86 -1.98 14.38
N ASP A 119 4.78 -2.58 13.20
CA ASP A 119 5.07 -4.00 13.00
C ASP A 119 6.51 -4.26 12.56
N LEU A 120 7.11 -3.32 11.82
CA LEU A 120 8.41 -3.49 11.17
C LEU A 120 9.47 -2.47 11.62
N GLY A 121 9.11 -1.40 12.32
CA GLY A 121 10.02 -0.29 12.60
C GLY A 121 10.45 0.45 11.34
N VAL A 122 9.61 0.48 10.31
CA VAL A 122 9.87 1.10 9.01
C VAL A 122 8.90 2.23 8.75
N ARG A 123 9.42 3.35 8.28
CA ARG A 123 8.67 4.51 7.79
C ARG A 123 8.98 4.74 6.33
N VAL A 124 7.97 5.08 5.54
CA VAL A 124 8.17 5.57 4.17
C VAL A 124 7.79 7.04 4.07
N GLU A 125 8.63 7.82 3.38
CA GLU A 125 8.41 9.26 3.13
C GLU A 125 8.32 9.51 1.63
N LEU A 126 7.24 10.19 1.21
CA LEU A 126 7.02 10.48 -0.21
C LEU A 126 8.12 11.40 -0.73
N VAL A 127 8.66 11.11 -1.91
CA VAL A 127 9.64 11.98 -2.57
C VAL A 127 9.04 13.35 -2.92
N ALA A 128 9.86 14.40 -2.90
CA ALA A 128 9.39 15.79 -3.03
C ALA A 128 8.71 16.08 -4.38
N ASN A 129 9.19 15.46 -5.47
CA ASN A 129 8.71 15.66 -6.85
C ASN A 129 7.76 14.55 -7.31
N ASN A 130 7.03 13.93 -6.40
CA ASN A 130 6.12 12.83 -6.71
C ASN A 130 4.92 13.23 -7.58
N ASP A 131 4.60 14.51 -7.67
CA ASP A 131 3.58 15.05 -8.54
C ASP A 131 3.83 14.77 -10.04
N LEU A 132 5.08 14.59 -10.43
CA LEU A 132 5.49 14.30 -11.81
C LEU A 132 5.06 12.90 -12.29
N VAL A 133 4.78 11.98 -11.39
CA VAL A 133 4.34 10.60 -11.71
C VAL A 133 2.88 10.34 -11.30
N VAL A 134 2.10 11.38 -11.07
CA VAL A 134 0.65 11.30 -10.86
C VAL A 134 -0.05 11.63 -12.18
N TYR A 135 -0.44 10.59 -12.90
CA TYR A 135 -1.07 10.73 -14.22
C TYR A 135 -2.57 10.97 -14.08
N THR A 136 -3.12 11.86 -14.93
CA THR A 136 -4.55 12.23 -14.90
C THR A 136 -5.32 11.70 -16.10
N ASP A 137 -4.64 11.19 -17.12
CA ASP A 137 -5.24 10.64 -18.33
C ASP A 137 -4.80 9.19 -18.53
N ALA A 138 -5.75 8.28 -18.38
CA ALA A 138 -5.58 6.84 -18.53
C ALA A 138 -5.20 6.37 -19.95
N ASN A 139 -5.37 7.24 -20.97
CA ASN A 139 -5.01 6.87 -22.34
C ASN A 139 -3.55 7.21 -22.67
N THR A 140 -2.89 7.99 -21.82
CA THR A 140 -1.53 8.49 -22.07
C THR A 140 -0.54 8.20 -20.96
N ASP A 141 -1.02 7.65 -19.83
CA ASP A 141 -0.11 7.17 -18.79
C ASP A 141 0.70 5.95 -19.28
N PRO A 142 1.88 5.66 -18.69
CA PRO A 142 2.77 4.61 -19.18
C PRO A 142 2.32 3.19 -18.81
N PHE A 143 1.14 3.00 -18.22
CA PHE A 143 0.69 1.72 -17.67
C PHE A 143 -0.46 1.13 -18.48
N ASP A 144 -0.36 -0.14 -18.82
CA ASP A 144 -1.44 -0.89 -19.47
C ASP A 144 -2.54 -1.23 -18.44
N ASP A 145 -3.81 -1.11 -18.83
CA ASP A 145 -4.96 -1.43 -17.96
C ASP A 145 -5.01 -2.89 -17.51
N SER A 146 -4.38 -3.80 -18.24
CA SER A 146 -4.22 -5.20 -17.82
C SER A 146 -3.12 -5.40 -16.80
N LEU A 147 -2.33 -4.36 -16.49
CA LEU A 147 -1.12 -4.40 -15.67
C LEU A 147 -0.05 -5.37 -16.18
N SER A 148 -0.19 -5.82 -17.43
CA SER A 148 0.84 -6.62 -18.09
C SER A 148 2.10 -5.78 -18.28
N GLY A 149 3.23 -6.27 -17.74
CA GLY A 149 4.48 -5.51 -17.79
C GLY A 149 4.56 -4.29 -16.86
N ALA A 150 3.58 -4.04 -15.99
CA ALA A 150 3.55 -2.89 -15.10
C ALA A 150 4.80 -2.78 -14.21
N ASN A 151 5.36 -3.90 -13.77
CA ASN A 151 6.59 -3.91 -12.97
C ASN A 151 7.77 -3.23 -13.70
N SER A 152 8.00 -3.59 -14.98
CA SER A 152 9.09 -3.01 -15.76
C SER A 152 8.78 -1.59 -16.23
N ALA A 153 7.52 -1.32 -16.58
CA ALA A 153 7.09 0.01 -16.98
C ALA A 153 7.27 1.02 -15.82
N LEU A 154 6.87 0.64 -14.62
CA LEU A 154 7.04 1.46 -13.43
C LEU A 154 8.51 1.74 -13.09
N GLN A 155 9.36 0.70 -13.13
CA GLN A 155 10.80 0.90 -12.88
C GLN A 155 11.40 1.91 -13.87
N GLN A 156 11.07 1.77 -15.16
CA GLN A 156 11.55 2.70 -16.20
C GLN A 156 11.01 4.11 -16.02
N ASP A 157 9.73 4.24 -15.71
CA ASP A 157 9.08 5.52 -15.49
C ASP A 157 9.70 6.26 -14.31
N LEU A 158 9.79 5.62 -13.15
CA LEU A 158 10.39 6.21 -11.97
C LEU A 158 11.87 6.57 -12.16
N ASP A 159 12.65 5.72 -12.82
CA ASP A 159 14.06 6.00 -13.10
C ASP A 159 14.24 7.18 -14.04
N SER A 160 13.32 7.35 -15.01
CA SER A 160 13.40 8.43 -15.98
C SER A 160 12.87 9.78 -15.45
N VAL A 161 11.81 9.75 -14.64
CA VAL A 161 11.10 10.96 -14.20
C VAL A 161 11.59 11.44 -12.83
N ILE A 162 11.76 10.53 -11.88
CA ILE A 162 12.22 10.84 -10.52
C ILE A 162 13.74 10.78 -10.42
N GLY A 163 14.36 9.86 -11.14
CA GLY A 163 15.78 9.52 -11.05
C GLY A 163 16.05 8.43 -10.03
N SER A 164 16.78 7.39 -10.44
CA SER A 164 17.02 6.20 -9.59
C SER A 164 17.70 6.53 -8.25
N GLU A 165 18.51 7.58 -8.16
CA GLU A 165 19.16 8.02 -6.93
C GLU A 165 18.24 8.74 -5.95
N ASN A 166 17.03 9.12 -6.36
CA ASN A 166 16.13 9.97 -5.58
C ASN A 166 15.09 9.19 -4.78
N TYR A 167 14.98 7.87 -4.97
CA TYR A 167 14.05 7.03 -4.21
C TYR A 167 14.70 5.69 -3.80
N ASP A 168 14.17 5.07 -2.77
CA ASP A 168 14.65 3.81 -2.20
C ASP A 168 13.68 2.66 -2.49
N VAL A 169 12.42 2.97 -2.69
CA VAL A 169 11.33 2.05 -3.05
C VAL A 169 10.32 2.75 -3.94
N GLY A 170 9.83 2.08 -4.96
CA GLY A 170 8.79 2.59 -5.87
C GLY A 170 7.56 1.70 -5.88
N HIS A 171 6.39 2.32 -6.05
CA HIS A 171 5.11 1.62 -6.07
C HIS A 171 4.13 2.28 -7.03
N LEU A 172 3.37 1.50 -7.78
CA LEU A 172 2.26 1.99 -8.59
C LEU A 172 0.94 1.78 -7.84
N PHE A 173 0.18 2.86 -7.69
CA PHE A 173 -1.21 2.79 -7.26
C PHE A 173 -2.12 2.82 -8.49
N SER A 174 -2.86 1.73 -8.69
CA SER A 174 -3.71 1.57 -9.87
C SER A 174 -5.20 1.51 -9.50
N GLY A 175 -6.00 2.21 -10.30
CA GLY A 175 -7.46 2.24 -10.20
C GLY A 175 -8.16 1.16 -11.04
N VAL A 176 -7.43 0.17 -11.56
CA VAL A 176 -8.00 -0.92 -12.38
C VAL A 176 -7.74 -2.29 -11.75
N GLY A 177 -8.65 -3.21 -11.97
CA GLY A 177 -8.50 -4.60 -11.53
C GLY A 177 -8.52 -4.78 -10.02
N GLY A 178 -7.86 -5.81 -9.54
CA GLY A 178 -7.70 -6.13 -8.12
C GLY A 178 -6.52 -7.06 -7.91
N GLY A 179 -5.62 -6.71 -6.98
CA GLY A 179 -4.44 -7.48 -6.62
C GLY A 179 -3.16 -6.68 -6.58
N GLY A 180 -2.03 -7.35 -6.41
CA GLY A 180 -0.73 -6.71 -6.35
C GLY A 180 0.41 -7.61 -6.83
N ASN A 181 1.56 -6.99 -7.01
CA ASN A 181 2.81 -7.67 -7.32
C ASN A 181 3.99 -6.79 -6.91
N ALA A 182 4.84 -7.29 -6.04
CA ALA A 182 6.03 -6.57 -5.60
C ALA A 182 7.19 -6.57 -6.63
N GLY A 183 7.02 -7.26 -7.76
CA GLY A 183 8.07 -7.41 -8.76
C GLY A 183 9.18 -8.34 -8.32
N ALA A 184 9.79 -8.05 -7.18
CA ALA A 184 10.84 -8.88 -6.58
C ALA A 184 10.80 -8.78 -5.04
N ILE A 185 11.07 -9.91 -4.38
CA ILE A 185 11.22 -9.95 -2.92
C ILE A 185 12.58 -9.33 -2.53
N GLY A 186 12.57 -8.44 -1.51
CA GLY A 186 13.79 -7.76 -1.06
C GLY A 186 14.30 -6.72 -2.06
N SER A 187 13.40 -6.05 -2.77
CA SER A 187 13.77 -5.09 -3.83
C SER A 187 14.14 -3.69 -3.33
N VAL A 188 13.83 -3.35 -2.09
CA VAL A 188 14.16 -2.02 -1.50
C VAL A 188 15.66 -1.72 -1.67
N CYS A 189 15.99 -0.52 -2.12
CA CYS A 189 17.34 -0.06 -2.44
C CYS A 189 18.08 -0.83 -3.57
N ASN A 190 17.46 -1.81 -4.19
CA ASN A 190 18.04 -2.49 -5.35
C ASN A 190 17.73 -1.69 -6.63
N SER A 191 18.73 -1.04 -7.21
CA SER A 191 18.55 -0.15 -8.36
C SER A 191 17.89 -0.80 -9.58
N ALA A 192 17.93 -2.12 -9.71
CA ALA A 192 17.31 -2.83 -10.83
C ALA A 192 15.82 -3.16 -10.61
N THR A 193 15.34 -3.17 -9.36
CA THR A 193 14.00 -3.70 -9.03
C THR A 193 13.22 -2.90 -8.01
N LYS A 194 13.81 -1.89 -7.38
CA LYS A 194 13.17 -1.12 -6.31
C LYS A 194 11.92 -0.35 -6.73
N GLY A 195 11.79 -0.04 -8.03
CA GLY A 195 10.65 0.65 -8.63
C GLY A 195 9.65 -0.28 -9.31
N SER A 196 9.52 -1.55 -8.91
CA SER A 196 8.77 -2.52 -9.71
C SER A 196 7.48 -3.05 -9.07
N ALA A 197 7.03 -2.52 -7.94
CA ALA A 197 5.82 -3.00 -7.28
C ALA A 197 4.56 -2.24 -7.70
N TRP A 198 3.42 -2.93 -7.71
CA TRP A 198 2.13 -2.29 -7.91
C TRP A 198 1.04 -2.89 -7.02
N SER A 199 0.06 -2.07 -6.69
CA SER A 199 -1.20 -2.47 -6.04
C SER A 199 -2.37 -1.89 -6.82
N ALA A 200 -3.38 -2.70 -7.09
CA ALA A 200 -4.50 -2.37 -7.96
C ALA A 200 -5.84 -2.70 -7.31
N SER A 201 -6.81 -1.82 -7.48
CA SER A 201 -8.19 -2.03 -7.08
C SER A 201 -9.10 -1.08 -7.86
N SER A 202 -10.28 -1.54 -8.27
CA SER A 202 -11.31 -0.65 -8.81
C SER A 202 -11.86 0.32 -7.74
N GLN A 203 -11.58 0.06 -6.45
CA GLN A 203 -11.89 0.93 -5.33
C GLN A 203 -10.63 1.17 -4.48
N PRO A 204 -9.64 1.96 -4.97
CA PRO A 204 -8.32 2.10 -4.37
C PRO A 204 -8.35 3.02 -3.14
N ARG A 205 -9.08 2.62 -2.09
CA ARG A 205 -9.25 3.40 -0.85
C ARG A 205 -9.52 2.51 0.36
N GLY A 206 -9.42 3.12 1.54
CA GLY A 206 -9.78 2.49 2.82
C GLY A 206 -8.78 1.43 3.27
N SER A 207 -9.08 0.77 4.40
CA SER A 207 -8.17 -0.17 5.06
C SER A 207 -7.78 -1.36 4.18
N ARG A 208 -8.72 -1.86 3.36
CA ARG A 208 -8.46 -2.97 2.45
C ARG A 208 -7.34 -2.64 1.45
N TYR A 209 -7.38 -1.45 0.85
CA TYR A 209 -6.34 -1.04 -0.09
C TYR A 209 -5.02 -0.72 0.61
N VAL A 210 -5.07 -0.12 1.81
CA VAL A 210 -3.88 0.07 2.65
C VAL A 210 -3.21 -1.27 2.97
N ASN A 211 -4.00 -2.30 3.34
CA ASN A 211 -3.48 -3.63 3.64
C ASN A 211 -2.85 -4.30 2.42
N LEU A 212 -3.45 -4.13 1.23
CA LEU A 212 -2.85 -4.63 -0.02
C LEU A 212 -1.49 -3.98 -0.28
N VAL A 213 -1.41 -2.65 -0.18
CA VAL A 213 -0.14 -1.93 -0.36
C VAL A 213 0.89 -2.35 0.70
N ALA A 214 0.46 -2.53 1.96
CA ALA A 214 1.32 -3.01 3.03
C ALA A 214 1.86 -4.44 2.76
N HIS A 215 1.03 -5.31 2.17
CA HIS A 215 1.40 -6.65 1.77
C HIS A 215 2.49 -6.63 0.70
N GLU A 216 2.29 -5.89 -0.39
CA GLU A 216 3.28 -5.79 -1.47
C GLU A 216 4.57 -5.08 -1.02
N LEU A 217 4.46 -4.04 -0.18
CA LEU A 217 5.63 -3.42 0.43
C LEU A 217 6.37 -4.40 1.37
N GLY A 218 5.66 -5.26 2.07
CA GLY A 218 6.24 -6.35 2.86
C GLY A 218 7.14 -7.25 2.03
N HIS A 219 6.68 -7.64 0.83
CA HIS A 219 7.52 -8.39 -0.13
C HIS A 219 8.73 -7.59 -0.59
N GLN A 220 8.56 -6.30 -0.91
CA GLN A 220 9.70 -5.44 -1.26
C GLN A 220 10.71 -5.34 -0.12
N LEU A 221 10.27 -5.39 1.14
CA LEU A 221 11.12 -5.42 2.34
C LEU A 221 11.72 -6.81 2.64
N GLY A 222 11.34 -7.86 1.89
CA GLY A 222 11.93 -9.19 1.99
C GLY A 222 11.05 -10.28 2.60
N ALA A 223 9.80 -9.98 2.92
CA ALA A 223 8.87 -10.99 3.42
C ALA A 223 8.43 -11.98 2.33
N ASN A 224 8.27 -13.24 2.69
CA ASN A 224 7.67 -14.28 1.84
C ASN A 224 6.24 -14.59 2.31
N HIS A 225 5.46 -15.25 1.46
CA HIS A 225 4.23 -15.90 1.89
C HIS A 225 4.53 -17.03 2.88
N THR A 226 3.69 -17.20 3.88
CA THR A 226 3.79 -18.29 4.90
C THR A 226 2.72 -19.34 4.65
#